data_a50ef51455ab501f5c4dc212550e0159
#
_entry.id   a50ef51455ab501f5c4dc212550e0159
#
_cell.length_a   1.000
_cell.length_b   1.000
_cell.length_c   1.000
_cell.angle_alpha   90.00
_cell.angle_beta   90.00
_cell.angle_gamma   90.00
#
_symmetry.space_group_name_H-M   'P 1'
#
loop_
_entity.id
_entity.type
_entity.pdbx_description
1 polymer ?
#
loop_
_entity_poly.entity_id
_entity_poly.type
_entity_poly.pdbx_seq_one_letter_code
_entity_poly.pdbx_strand_id
1 'polypeptide(L)'
;MRPSGRESDQLRDIKFTCGYTKHAEGSVLVEFGDTRVLCTASVDKSVPRFLKGKGEGWVTAEYGMLPRSTHSRMNREASHGKQGGRTLEIQRLIGRSLRAAVDLKALGEHSITIDCDVLQADGGTRTAAITGGFVALTLAIDKMLKRKQIKTNPLHGQVASVSVGIYNGVPVLDLDYAEDSNAETDMNVVMNDAAAFIEVQGTAEGHAFRKEELDAMLELAGLGIKQLLEKQQEALASYS
;
A
#
# COMPACT_ATOMS: atom_id res chain seq x y z
N MET A 1 -5.21 25.12 10.69
CA MET A 1 -3.77 24.85 10.39
C MET A 1 -3.48 23.41 10.82
N ARG A 2 -2.81 22.63 10.00
CA ARG A 2 -2.43 21.24 10.29
C ARG A 2 -1.43 21.19 11.45
N PRO A 3 -1.50 20.19 12.36
CA PRO A 3 -0.55 20.09 13.49
C PRO A 3 0.91 19.99 13.04
N SER A 4 1.16 19.34 11.90
CA SER A 4 2.48 19.17 11.27
C SER A 4 3.02 20.45 10.61
N GLY A 5 2.21 21.48 10.43
CA GLY A 5 2.55 22.70 9.68
C GLY A 5 2.56 22.53 8.17
N ARG A 6 2.15 21.36 7.64
CA ARG A 6 2.06 21.10 6.19
C ARG A 6 0.90 21.87 5.55
N GLU A 7 1.04 22.20 4.25
CA GLU A 7 -0.08 22.69 3.45
C GLU A 7 -1.12 21.57 3.21
N SER A 8 -2.35 21.95 2.83
CA SER A 8 -3.45 21.00 2.67
C SER A 8 -3.21 19.93 1.61
N ASP A 9 -2.45 20.25 0.57
CA ASP A 9 -2.08 19.39 -0.57
C ASP A 9 -0.68 18.77 -0.47
N GLN A 10 -0.02 18.90 0.68
CA GLN A 10 1.35 18.47 0.89
C GLN A 10 1.42 17.06 1.49
N LEU A 11 2.16 16.14 0.82
CA LEU A 11 2.56 14.85 1.38
C LEU A 11 3.56 15.03 2.53
N ARG A 12 3.64 14.05 3.41
CA ARG A 12 4.81 13.86 4.29
C ARG A 12 6.06 13.60 3.47
N ASP A 13 7.21 13.58 4.10
CA ASP A 13 8.44 13.09 3.46
C ASP A 13 8.31 11.61 3.10
N ILE A 14 8.46 11.28 1.82
CA ILE A 14 8.25 9.93 1.27
C ILE A 14 9.60 9.33 0.90
N LYS A 15 9.90 8.15 1.47
CA LYS A 15 11.15 7.47 1.20
C LYS A 15 10.93 5.97 0.96
N PHE A 16 11.66 5.42 -0.01
CA PHE A 16 11.75 4.00 -0.29
C PHE A 16 13.20 3.54 -0.18
N THR A 17 13.47 2.54 0.65
CA THR A 17 14.77 1.89 0.75
C THR A 17 14.65 0.48 0.19
N CYS A 18 14.97 0.31 -1.09
CA CYS A 18 14.91 -0.97 -1.79
C CYS A 18 16.03 -1.92 -1.31
N GLY A 19 15.80 -3.23 -1.41
CA GLY A 19 16.77 -4.24 -0.99
C GLY A 19 17.01 -4.27 0.52
N TYR A 20 16.03 -3.83 1.31
CA TYR A 20 16.17 -3.68 2.76
C TYR A 20 16.47 -5.00 3.48
N THR A 21 15.88 -6.11 3.03
CA THR A 21 16.18 -7.44 3.54
C THR A 21 16.81 -8.31 2.44
N LYS A 22 17.65 -9.26 2.84
CA LYS A 22 18.51 -10.02 1.92
C LYS A 22 17.83 -11.21 1.25
N HIS A 23 16.83 -11.83 1.88
CA HIS A 23 16.32 -13.15 1.46
C HIS A 23 15.13 -13.10 0.51
N ALA A 24 14.22 -12.13 0.69
CA ALA A 24 13.04 -11.98 -0.14
C ALA A 24 13.39 -11.69 -1.62
N GLU A 25 12.53 -12.09 -2.54
CA GLU A 25 12.68 -11.76 -3.95
C GLU A 25 12.56 -10.26 -4.19
N GLY A 26 11.64 -9.58 -3.52
CA GLY A 26 11.55 -8.11 -3.45
C GLY A 26 11.51 -7.66 -2.00
N SER A 27 12.13 -6.53 -1.69
CA SER A 27 12.14 -5.99 -0.33
C SER A 27 12.31 -4.49 -0.34
N VAL A 28 11.49 -3.79 0.43
CA VAL A 28 11.55 -2.32 0.58
C VAL A 28 11.10 -1.91 1.97
N LEU A 29 11.80 -0.98 2.59
CA LEU A 29 11.26 -0.18 3.68
C LEU A 29 10.64 1.07 3.07
N VAL A 30 9.34 1.25 3.24
CA VAL A 30 8.61 2.47 2.85
C VAL A 30 8.35 3.32 4.07
N GLU A 31 8.59 4.63 3.92
CA GLU A 31 8.41 5.62 4.97
C GLU A 31 7.50 6.75 4.44
N PHE A 32 6.43 7.04 5.17
CA PHE A 32 5.56 8.20 4.97
C PHE A 32 5.70 9.04 6.25
N GLY A 33 6.66 9.97 6.27
CA GLY A 33 7.07 10.63 7.49
C GLY A 33 7.49 9.61 8.57
N ASP A 34 6.79 9.59 9.69
CA ASP A 34 7.05 8.66 10.79
C ASP A 34 6.37 7.29 10.65
N THR A 35 5.48 7.11 9.68
CA THR A 35 4.95 5.78 9.34
C THR A 35 6.00 4.98 8.59
N ARG A 36 6.35 3.79 9.09
CA ARG A 36 7.35 2.88 8.50
C ARG A 36 6.78 1.49 8.34
N VAL A 37 6.81 0.99 7.11
CA VAL A 37 6.32 -0.35 6.78
C VAL A 37 7.40 -1.11 6.01
N LEU A 38 7.76 -2.28 6.51
CA LEU A 38 8.59 -3.22 5.76
C LEU A 38 7.69 -4.05 4.85
N CYS A 39 7.92 -3.97 3.54
CA CYS A 39 7.21 -4.78 2.55
C CYS A 39 8.19 -5.77 1.91
N THR A 40 7.86 -7.06 1.95
CA THR A 40 8.64 -8.09 1.28
C THR A 40 7.77 -8.89 0.32
N ALA A 41 8.36 -9.37 -0.78
CA ALA A 41 7.70 -10.19 -1.78
C ALA A 41 8.40 -11.55 -1.87
N SER A 42 7.65 -12.62 -1.64
CA SER A 42 8.10 -14.01 -1.73
C SER A 42 7.45 -14.71 -2.91
N VAL A 43 8.26 -15.38 -3.75
CA VAL A 43 7.80 -16.06 -4.96
C VAL A 43 7.75 -17.58 -4.74
N ASP A 44 6.58 -18.17 -5.00
CA ASP A 44 6.37 -19.62 -4.93
C ASP A 44 6.02 -20.18 -6.32
N LYS A 45 6.54 -21.37 -6.66
CA LYS A 45 6.25 -22.09 -7.92
C LYS A 45 4.96 -22.91 -7.84
N SER A 46 4.01 -22.46 -7.06
CA SER A 46 2.72 -23.09 -6.90
C SER A 46 1.62 -22.04 -6.80
N VAL A 47 0.42 -22.43 -7.14
CA VAL A 47 -0.78 -21.57 -7.00
C VAL A 47 -1.79 -22.22 -6.06
N PRO A 48 -2.70 -21.45 -5.47
CA PRO A 48 -3.82 -21.98 -4.70
C PRO A 48 -4.60 -23.06 -5.48
N ARG A 49 -5.19 -24.01 -4.78
CA ARG A 49 -5.90 -25.15 -5.38
C ARG A 49 -6.95 -24.75 -6.44
N PHE A 50 -7.63 -23.64 -6.24
CA PHE A 50 -8.66 -23.13 -7.17
C PHE A 50 -8.11 -22.61 -8.50
N LEU A 51 -6.78 -22.35 -8.60
CA LEU A 51 -6.09 -21.92 -9.83
C LEU A 51 -5.23 -22.99 -10.48
N LYS A 52 -5.02 -24.11 -9.80
CA LYS A 52 -4.15 -25.18 -10.28
C LYS A 52 -4.62 -25.73 -11.64
N GLY A 53 -3.72 -25.72 -12.62
CA GLY A 53 -4.01 -26.18 -14.00
C GLY A 53 -4.75 -25.14 -14.86
N LYS A 54 -4.94 -23.89 -14.39
CA LYS A 54 -5.57 -22.81 -15.16
C LYS A 54 -4.56 -21.94 -15.93
N GLY A 55 -3.27 -22.11 -15.67
CA GLY A 55 -2.21 -21.31 -16.28
C GLY A 55 -2.19 -19.86 -15.79
N GLU A 56 -2.79 -19.58 -14.63
CA GLU A 56 -2.86 -18.25 -14.02
C GLU A 56 -2.10 -18.21 -12.68
N GLY A 57 -1.41 -17.11 -12.44
CA GLY A 57 -0.73 -16.86 -11.18
C GLY A 57 -1.62 -16.22 -10.12
N TRP A 58 -1.03 -15.95 -8.99
CA TRP A 58 -1.73 -15.30 -7.89
C TRP A 58 -0.85 -14.28 -7.16
N VAL A 59 -1.43 -13.17 -6.76
CA VAL A 59 -0.80 -12.20 -5.85
C VAL A 59 -1.70 -12.07 -4.62
N THR A 60 -1.12 -12.26 -3.47
CA THR A 60 -1.80 -12.12 -2.18
C THR A 60 -0.96 -11.27 -1.23
N ALA A 61 -1.56 -10.83 -0.13
CA ALA A 61 -0.84 -10.05 0.86
C ALA A 61 -1.19 -10.49 2.28
N GLU A 62 -0.21 -10.37 3.16
CA GLU A 62 -0.36 -10.43 4.61
C GLU A 62 0.01 -9.06 5.20
N TYR A 63 -0.60 -8.73 6.32
CA TYR A 63 -0.38 -7.45 6.99
C TYR A 63 -0.33 -7.67 8.49
N GLY A 64 0.60 -7.01 9.15
CA GLY A 64 0.70 -7.06 10.60
C GLY A 64 1.32 -5.78 11.16
N MET A 65 1.08 -5.56 12.45
CA MET A 65 1.69 -4.45 13.20
C MET A 65 2.55 -5.00 14.31
N LEU A 66 3.78 -4.49 14.44
CA LEU A 66 4.62 -4.83 15.58
C LEU A 66 3.98 -4.34 16.88
N PRO A 67 4.16 -5.06 18.01
CA PRO A 67 3.56 -4.68 19.30
C PRO A 67 3.83 -3.25 19.73
N ARG A 68 4.98 -2.69 19.37
CA ARG A 68 5.37 -1.30 19.69
C ARG A 68 5.41 -0.40 18.48
N SER A 69 4.69 -0.72 17.43
CA SER A 69 4.51 0.19 16.30
C SER A 69 3.67 1.42 16.66
N THR A 70 2.90 1.36 17.74
CA THR A 70 2.05 2.44 18.26
C THR A 70 2.54 2.96 19.62
N HIS A 71 1.95 4.05 20.11
CA HIS A 71 2.29 4.69 21.39
C HIS A 71 2.22 3.75 22.59
N SER A 72 1.24 2.85 22.62
CA SER A 72 1.11 1.79 23.63
C SER A 72 1.39 0.43 23.03
N ARG A 73 1.84 -0.52 23.85
CA ARG A 73 2.08 -1.88 23.40
C ARG A 73 0.77 -2.60 23.08
N MET A 74 0.63 -3.07 21.84
CA MET A 74 -0.45 -3.98 21.43
C MET A 74 -0.02 -5.44 21.64
N ASN A 75 -1.01 -6.31 21.83
CA ASN A 75 -0.75 -7.76 21.84
C ASN A 75 -0.46 -8.28 20.42
N ARG A 76 0.45 -9.26 20.31
CA ARG A 76 0.65 -9.96 19.03
C ARG A 76 -0.60 -10.79 18.71
N GLU A 77 -1.16 -10.63 17.51
CA GLU A 77 -2.33 -11.40 17.07
C GLU A 77 -2.05 -12.90 17.08
N ALA A 78 -0.83 -13.30 16.71
CA ALA A 78 -0.40 -14.72 16.73
C ALA A 78 -0.53 -15.37 18.12
N SER A 79 -0.36 -14.62 19.22
CA SER A 79 -0.53 -15.15 20.56
C SER A 79 -1.99 -15.42 20.96
N HIS A 80 -2.94 -14.87 20.21
CA HIS A 80 -4.38 -15.10 20.37
C HIS A 80 -4.94 -16.15 19.42
N GLY A 81 -4.10 -16.74 18.54
CA GLY A 81 -4.48 -17.81 17.62
C GLY A 81 -5.37 -17.39 16.45
N LYS A 82 -5.68 -16.10 16.30
CA LYS A 82 -6.45 -15.54 15.17
C LYS A 82 -6.08 -14.08 14.91
N GLN A 83 -6.20 -13.71 13.64
CA GLN A 83 -6.05 -12.31 13.22
C GLN A 83 -7.34 -11.52 13.47
N GLY A 84 -7.21 -10.22 13.75
CA GLY A 84 -8.33 -9.31 13.91
C GLY A 84 -9.02 -8.99 12.58
N GLY A 85 -10.28 -8.55 12.65
CA GLY A 85 -11.05 -8.19 11.46
C GLY A 85 -10.39 -7.08 10.63
N ARG A 86 -9.80 -6.07 11.30
CA ARG A 86 -9.04 -4.99 10.63
C ARG A 86 -7.82 -5.53 9.86
N THR A 87 -7.05 -6.43 10.44
CA THR A 87 -5.90 -7.05 9.79
C THR A 87 -6.32 -7.79 8.53
N LEU A 88 -7.36 -8.63 8.62
CA LEU A 88 -7.90 -9.37 7.47
C LEU A 88 -8.47 -8.46 6.38
N GLU A 89 -9.13 -7.37 6.75
CA GLU A 89 -9.64 -6.36 5.80
C GLU A 89 -8.48 -5.71 5.03
N ILE A 90 -7.43 -5.26 5.73
CA ILE A 90 -6.27 -4.62 5.12
C ILE A 90 -5.50 -5.58 4.22
N GLN A 91 -5.30 -6.83 4.61
CA GLN A 91 -4.69 -7.87 3.76
C GLN A 91 -5.43 -8.02 2.43
N ARG A 92 -6.76 -8.07 2.49
CA ARG A 92 -7.60 -8.19 1.28
C ARG A 92 -7.53 -6.95 0.41
N LEU A 93 -7.50 -5.77 1.01
CA LEU A 93 -7.33 -4.49 0.32
C LEU A 93 -5.98 -4.45 -0.43
N ILE A 94 -4.86 -4.73 0.24
CA ILE A 94 -3.54 -4.76 -0.38
C ILE A 94 -3.51 -5.75 -1.54
N GLY A 95 -3.95 -6.99 -1.30
CA GLY A 95 -3.94 -8.04 -2.33
C GLY A 95 -4.77 -7.66 -3.57
N ARG A 96 -5.97 -7.08 -3.40
CA ARG A 96 -6.80 -6.61 -4.53
C ARG A 96 -6.12 -5.48 -5.29
N SER A 97 -5.59 -4.50 -4.57
CA SER A 97 -4.90 -3.34 -5.16
C SER A 97 -3.72 -3.77 -6.04
N LEU A 98 -2.89 -4.68 -5.54
CA LEU A 98 -1.73 -5.17 -6.28
C LEU A 98 -2.12 -6.05 -7.47
N ARG A 99 -3.14 -6.90 -7.34
CA ARG A 99 -3.64 -7.71 -8.47
C ARG A 99 -4.16 -6.85 -9.62
N ALA A 100 -4.67 -5.67 -9.36
CA ALA A 100 -5.14 -4.75 -10.39
C ALA A 100 -4.02 -4.26 -11.33
N ALA A 101 -2.75 -4.41 -10.95
CA ALA A 101 -1.59 -4.06 -11.76
C ALA A 101 -0.93 -5.26 -12.46
N VAL A 102 -1.44 -6.49 -12.30
CA VAL A 102 -0.77 -7.72 -12.76
C VAL A 102 -1.61 -8.50 -13.73
N ASP A 103 -1.07 -8.81 -14.90
CA ASP A 103 -1.59 -9.86 -15.78
C ASP A 103 -1.26 -11.24 -15.17
N LEU A 104 -2.24 -11.83 -14.52
CA LEU A 104 -2.08 -13.12 -13.84
C LEU A 104 -1.80 -14.27 -14.80
N LYS A 105 -2.18 -14.16 -16.10
CA LYS A 105 -1.84 -15.15 -17.12
C LYS A 105 -0.38 -15.04 -17.54
N ALA A 106 0.11 -13.81 -17.72
CA ALA A 106 1.53 -13.58 -18.01
C ALA A 106 2.44 -13.99 -16.83
N LEU A 107 1.96 -13.89 -15.59
CA LEU A 107 2.65 -14.38 -14.39
C LEU A 107 2.77 -15.92 -14.40
N GLY A 108 1.80 -16.63 -15.03
CA GLY A 108 1.76 -18.09 -15.04
C GLY A 108 1.54 -18.68 -13.63
N GLU A 109 1.64 -19.99 -13.47
CA GLU A 109 1.35 -20.67 -12.20
C GLU A 109 2.40 -20.39 -11.09
N HIS A 110 2.60 -19.11 -10.77
CA HIS A 110 3.39 -18.65 -9.63
C HIS A 110 2.51 -17.90 -8.65
N SER A 111 2.79 -18.02 -7.37
CA SER A 111 2.20 -17.14 -6.35
C SER A 111 3.24 -16.14 -5.86
N ILE A 112 2.82 -14.90 -5.66
CA ILE A 112 3.63 -13.89 -4.98
C ILE A 112 2.87 -13.47 -3.74
N THR A 113 3.48 -13.68 -2.59
CA THR A 113 2.97 -13.20 -1.30
C THR A 113 3.71 -11.93 -0.92
N ILE A 114 2.95 -10.89 -0.63
CA ILE A 114 3.49 -9.61 -0.14
C ILE A 114 3.23 -9.54 1.36
N ASP A 115 4.29 -9.56 2.15
CA ASP A 115 4.21 -9.38 3.60
C ASP A 115 4.46 -7.91 3.93
N CYS A 116 3.54 -7.29 4.67
CA CYS A 116 3.60 -5.89 5.08
C CYS A 116 3.62 -5.80 6.60
N ASP A 117 4.79 -5.54 7.17
CA ASP A 117 4.99 -5.40 8.62
C ASP A 117 5.15 -3.93 8.99
N VAL A 118 4.19 -3.40 9.76
CA VAL A 118 4.26 -2.04 10.27
C VAL A 118 5.23 -1.99 11.44
N LEU A 119 6.36 -1.31 11.24
CA LEU A 119 7.39 -1.09 12.24
C LEU A 119 7.05 0.09 13.16
N GLN A 120 6.48 1.15 12.56
CA GLN A 120 6.03 2.36 13.24
C GLN A 120 4.80 2.91 12.53
N ALA A 121 3.78 3.26 13.31
CA ALA A 121 2.51 3.78 12.81
C ALA A 121 2.30 5.23 13.23
N ASP A 122 2.10 6.09 12.24
CA ASP A 122 1.73 7.50 12.39
C ASP A 122 0.73 7.90 11.30
N GLY A 123 -0.41 7.22 11.22
CA GLY A 123 -1.42 7.38 10.17
C GLY A 123 -1.02 6.75 8.82
N GLY A 124 -1.98 6.37 8.01
CA GLY A 124 -1.78 5.89 6.63
C GLY A 124 -1.00 4.57 6.49
N THR A 125 -1.03 3.67 7.48
CA THR A 125 -0.25 2.42 7.40
C THR A 125 -0.68 1.51 6.26
N ARG A 126 -1.99 1.45 5.94
CA ARG A 126 -2.52 0.64 4.82
C ARG A 126 -2.14 1.22 3.46
N THR A 127 -2.12 2.54 3.33
CA THR A 127 -1.74 3.21 2.07
C THR A 127 -0.24 3.10 1.82
N ALA A 128 0.58 3.24 2.85
CA ALA A 128 2.01 2.97 2.79
C ALA A 128 2.31 1.50 2.44
N ALA A 129 1.55 0.55 3.02
CA ALA A 129 1.67 -0.88 2.72
C ALA A 129 1.34 -1.21 1.24
N ILE A 130 0.29 -0.61 0.66
CA ILE A 130 -0.05 -0.79 -0.76
C ILE A 130 1.06 -0.20 -1.64
N THR A 131 1.48 1.02 -1.35
CA THR A 131 2.47 1.75 -2.14
C THR A 131 3.85 1.10 -2.07
N GLY A 132 4.31 0.70 -0.88
CA GLY A 132 5.55 -0.06 -0.71
C GLY A 132 5.45 -1.51 -1.23
N GLY A 133 4.29 -2.14 -1.03
CA GLY A 133 4.00 -3.49 -1.54
C GLY A 133 4.12 -3.57 -3.07
N PHE A 134 3.72 -2.52 -3.80
CA PHE A 134 3.91 -2.46 -5.25
C PHE A 134 5.41 -2.40 -5.62
N VAL A 135 6.23 -1.65 -4.90
CA VAL A 135 7.69 -1.62 -5.13
C VAL A 135 8.31 -3.00 -4.86
N ALA A 136 7.95 -3.66 -3.77
CA ALA A 136 8.42 -5.01 -3.46
C ALA A 136 8.00 -6.02 -4.53
N LEU A 137 6.75 -5.95 -5.02
CA LEU A 137 6.23 -6.76 -6.11
C LEU A 137 7.04 -6.57 -7.40
N THR A 138 7.33 -5.32 -7.78
CA THR A 138 8.12 -4.98 -8.98
C THR A 138 9.53 -5.58 -8.89
N LEU A 139 10.21 -5.42 -7.76
CA LEU A 139 11.53 -6.00 -7.54
C LEU A 139 11.53 -7.53 -7.64
N ALA A 140 10.49 -8.20 -7.12
CA ALA A 140 10.36 -9.65 -7.24
C ALA A 140 10.13 -10.08 -8.69
N ILE A 141 9.30 -9.39 -9.45
CA ILE A 141 9.04 -9.65 -10.87
C ILE A 141 10.31 -9.45 -11.70
N ASP A 142 11.07 -8.38 -11.46
CA ASP A 142 12.36 -8.15 -12.13
C ASP A 142 13.35 -9.29 -11.87
N LYS A 143 13.38 -9.81 -10.64
CA LYS A 143 14.21 -10.97 -10.28
C LYS A 143 13.74 -12.25 -10.98
N MET A 144 12.42 -12.45 -11.12
CA MET A 144 11.86 -13.57 -11.88
C MET A 144 12.23 -13.49 -13.37
N LEU A 145 12.19 -12.30 -13.97
CA LEU A 145 12.59 -12.06 -15.37
C LEU A 145 14.09 -12.33 -15.56
N LYS A 146 14.96 -11.77 -14.70
CA LYS A 146 16.42 -12.01 -14.71
C LYS A 146 16.75 -13.51 -14.59
N ARG A 147 15.97 -14.26 -13.78
CA ARG A 147 16.10 -15.72 -13.60
C ARG A 147 15.39 -16.55 -14.67
N LYS A 148 14.75 -15.92 -15.65
CA LYS A 148 13.96 -16.58 -16.73
C LYS A 148 12.85 -17.49 -16.18
N GLN A 149 12.27 -17.17 -15.03
CA GLN A 149 11.14 -17.88 -14.45
C GLN A 149 9.83 -17.50 -15.15
N ILE A 150 9.74 -16.26 -15.64
CA ILE A 150 8.67 -15.76 -16.51
C ILE A 150 9.29 -15.17 -17.79
N LYS A 151 8.49 -15.12 -18.86
CA LYS A 151 8.98 -14.71 -20.20
C LYS A 151 8.78 -13.23 -20.48
N THR A 152 7.72 -12.66 -19.97
CA THR A 152 7.30 -11.27 -20.20
C THR A 152 7.00 -10.62 -18.87
N ASN A 153 7.15 -9.29 -18.80
CA ASN A 153 6.76 -8.54 -17.62
C ASN A 153 5.22 -8.60 -17.47
N PRO A 154 4.70 -9.14 -16.36
CA PRO A 154 3.26 -9.20 -16.11
C PRO A 154 2.67 -7.90 -15.58
N LEU A 155 3.49 -6.90 -15.23
CA LEU A 155 2.98 -5.59 -14.76
C LEU A 155 2.50 -4.79 -15.97
N HIS A 156 1.26 -4.28 -15.89
CA HIS A 156 0.66 -3.42 -16.91
C HIS A 156 0.37 -2.00 -16.41
N GLY A 157 0.93 -1.64 -15.26
CA GLY A 157 0.82 -0.30 -14.70
C GLY A 157 1.41 -0.24 -13.29
N GLN A 158 1.48 0.98 -12.75
CA GLN A 158 1.85 1.22 -11.35
C GLN A 158 0.60 1.40 -10.50
N VAL A 159 0.74 1.16 -9.20
CA VAL A 159 -0.32 1.38 -8.20
C VAL A 159 0.26 2.09 -6.98
N ALA A 160 -0.43 3.12 -6.53
CA ALA A 160 -0.14 3.77 -5.27
C ALA A 160 -1.43 4.09 -4.51
N SER A 161 -1.30 4.37 -3.23
CA SER A 161 -2.41 4.68 -2.35
C SER A 161 -2.04 5.81 -1.39
N VAL A 162 -3.01 6.66 -1.10
CA VAL A 162 -2.86 7.77 -0.14
C VAL A 162 -4.13 7.90 0.69
N SER A 163 -4.00 8.40 1.91
CA SER A 163 -5.13 8.86 2.73
C SER A 163 -5.43 10.32 2.43
N VAL A 164 -6.71 10.65 2.41
CA VAL A 164 -7.23 12.02 2.35
C VAL A 164 -8.36 12.14 3.36
N GLY A 165 -8.66 13.33 3.81
CA GLY A 165 -9.76 13.52 4.76
C GLY A 165 -10.16 14.96 4.92
N ILE A 166 -11.14 15.20 5.78
CA ILE A 166 -11.54 16.54 6.20
C ILE A 166 -11.06 16.76 7.63
N TYR A 167 -10.21 17.75 7.81
CA TYR A 167 -9.65 18.13 9.09
C TYR A 167 -9.92 19.61 9.37
N ASN A 168 -10.67 19.91 10.43
CA ASN A 168 -11.15 21.26 10.75
C ASN A 168 -11.86 21.94 9.56
N GLY A 169 -12.76 21.21 8.88
CA GLY A 169 -13.54 21.69 7.73
C GLY A 169 -12.74 21.86 6.44
N VAL A 170 -11.47 21.44 6.38
CA VAL A 170 -10.60 21.59 5.21
C VAL A 170 -10.19 20.21 4.68
N PRO A 171 -10.37 19.93 3.37
CA PRO A 171 -9.81 18.73 2.75
C PRO A 171 -8.27 18.74 2.83
N VAL A 172 -7.68 17.62 3.28
CA VAL A 172 -6.23 17.49 3.46
C VAL A 172 -5.72 16.18 2.90
N LEU A 173 -4.49 16.22 2.36
CA LEU A 173 -3.78 15.09 1.78
C LEU A 173 -2.87 14.44 2.81
N ASP A 174 -2.81 13.09 2.80
CA ASP A 174 -1.85 12.28 3.55
C ASP A 174 -1.88 12.58 5.05
N LEU A 175 -2.96 12.12 5.72
CA LEU A 175 -3.18 12.34 7.14
C LEU A 175 -2.12 11.61 7.97
N ASP A 176 -1.48 12.33 8.90
CA ASP A 176 -0.75 11.72 10.01
C ASP A 176 -1.71 11.31 11.13
N TYR A 177 -1.21 10.66 12.18
CA TYR A 177 -2.06 10.14 13.26
C TYR A 177 -2.81 11.25 14.01
N ALA A 178 -2.20 12.42 14.19
CA ALA A 178 -2.83 13.53 14.90
C ALA A 178 -4.03 14.10 14.09
N GLU A 179 -3.95 14.05 12.77
CA GLU A 179 -5.02 14.44 11.87
C GLU A 179 -6.08 13.33 11.74
N ASP A 180 -5.65 12.09 11.45
CA ASP A 180 -6.50 10.90 11.25
C ASP A 180 -7.42 10.66 12.47
N SER A 181 -6.88 10.76 13.68
CA SER A 181 -7.64 10.56 14.93
C SER A 181 -8.65 11.67 15.26
N ASN A 182 -8.60 12.80 14.57
CA ASN A 182 -9.49 13.95 14.77
C ASN A 182 -10.18 14.41 13.48
N ALA A 183 -10.02 13.66 12.39
CA ALA A 183 -10.65 13.98 11.11
C ALA A 183 -12.17 13.78 11.19
N GLU A 184 -12.92 14.67 10.56
CA GLU A 184 -14.37 14.57 10.40
C GLU A 184 -14.74 13.49 9.37
N THR A 185 -13.81 13.24 8.44
CA THR A 185 -13.90 12.21 7.41
C THR A 185 -12.48 11.71 7.12
N ASP A 186 -12.30 10.41 7.06
CA ASP A 186 -11.10 9.77 6.53
C ASP A 186 -11.43 8.93 5.30
N MET A 187 -10.55 8.95 4.32
CA MET A 187 -10.70 8.21 3.08
C MET A 187 -9.35 7.67 2.61
N ASN A 188 -9.34 6.42 2.17
CA ASN A 188 -8.19 5.80 1.53
C ASN A 188 -8.49 5.59 0.05
N VAL A 189 -7.61 6.08 -0.81
CA VAL A 189 -7.77 6.04 -2.26
C VAL A 189 -6.63 5.24 -2.87
N VAL A 190 -6.94 4.32 -3.76
CA VAL A 190 -5.98 3.54 -4.55
C VAL A 190 -6.22 3.83 -6.02
N MET A 191 -5.16 4.25 -6.72
CA MET A 191 -5.23 4.52 -8.16
C MET A 191 -4.03 3.91 -8.88
N ASN A 192 -4.21 3.76 -10.19
CA ASN A 192 -3.11 3.40 -11.08
C ASN A 192 -2.49 4.64 -11.79
N ASP A 193 -1.46 4.41 -12.57
CA ASP A 193 -0.73 5.43 -13.35
C ASP A 193 -1.54 6.03 -14.52
N ALA A 194 -2.66 5.40 -14.90
CA ALA A 194 -3.63 5.96 -15.83
C ALA A 194 -4.67 6.88 -15.14
N ALA A 195 -4.45 7.24 -13.87
CA ALA A 195 -5.36 8.00 -13.03
C ALA A 195 -6.75 7.34 -12.85
N ALA A 196 -6.83 6.02 -12.99
CA ALA A 196 -8.05 5.25 -12.75
C ALA A 196 -8.11 4.74 -11.31
N PHE A 197 -9.29 4.85 -10.71
CA PHE A 197 -9.53 4.36 -9.36
C PHE A 197 -9.60 2.82 -9.32
N ILE A 198 -8.86 2.23 -8.39
CA ILE A 198 -8.92 0.81 -8.08
C ILE A 198 -9.83 0.57 -6.88
N GLU A 199 -9.70 1.41 -5.85
CA GLU A 199 -10.54 1.35 -4.66
C GLU A 199 -10.64 2.74 -4.02
N VAL A 200 -11.84 3.06 -3.53
CA VAL A 200 -12.12 4.25 -2.72
C VAL A 200 -12.87 3.78 -1.49
N GLN A 201 -12.31 4.00 -0.32
CA GLN A 201 -12.90 3.63 0.96
C GLN A 201 -12.89 4.84 1.88
N GLY A 202 -14.06 5.34 2.23
CA GLY A 202 -14.20 6.51 3.08
C GLY A 202 -15.28 6.35 4.13
N THR A 203 -15.07 6.96 5.27
CA THR A 203 -16.00 6.97 6.40
C THR A 203 -16.12 8.37 6.95
N ALA A 204 -17.34 8.81 7.23
CA ALA A 204 -17.57 10.04 7.95
C ALA A 204 -17.74 9.73 9.45
N GLU A 205 -16.99 10.43 10.28
CA GLU A 205 -17.08 10.35 11.73
C GLU A 205 -17.78 11.60 12.25
N GLY A 206 -19.10 11.51 12.45
CA GLY A 206 -19.92 12.62 12.95
C GLY A 206 -20.90 13.15 11.92
N HIS A 207 -20.47 13.94 10.96
CA HIS A 207 -21.32 14.50 9.90
C HIS A 207 -21.00 13.89 8.54
N ALA A 208 -22.04 13.51 7.78
CA ALA A 208 -21.88 13.01 6.42
C ALA A 208 -21.21 14.09 5.53
N PHE A 209 -20.20 13.68 4.76
CA PHE A 209 -19.56 14.57 3.79
C PHE A 209 -20.43 14.76 2.54
N ARG A 210 -20.36 15.95 1.97
CA ARG A 210 -21.11 16.33 0.76
C ARG A 210 -20.34 15.91 -0.49
N LYS A 211 -21.03 15.95 -1.63
CA LYS A 211 -20.41 15.60 -2.92
C LYS A 211 -19.22 16.51 -3.25
N GLU A 212 -19.29 17.80 -2.99
CA GLU A 212 -18.23 18.75 -3.23
C GLU A 212 -16.98 18.45 -2.37
N GLU A 213 -17.18 17.98 -1.15
CA GLU A 213 -16.10 17.53 -0.25
C GLU A 213 -15.47 16.23 -0.74
N LEU A 214 -16.30 15.29 -1.24
CA LEU A 214 -15.79 14.08 -1.88
C LEU A 214 -14.96 14.41 -3.12
N ASP A 215 -15.45 15.26 -4.01
CA ASP A 215 -14.73 15.65 -5.22
C ASP A 215 -13.38 16.31 -4.87
N ALA A 216 -13.34 17.21 -3.87
CA ALA A 216 -12.09 17.83 -3.41
C ALA A 216 -11.10 16.82 -2.81
N MET A 217 -11.56 15.85 -2.02
CA MET A 217 -10.70 14.77 -1.49
C MET A 217 -10.15 13.89 -2.61
N LEU A 218 -10.94 13.55 -3.63
CA LEU A 218 -10.49 12.75 -4.77
C LEU A 218 -9.48 13.50 -5.64
N GLU A 219 -9.62 14.81 -5.83
CA GLU A 219 -8.63 15.65 -6.50
C GLU A 219 -7.30 15.65 -5.75
N LEU A 220 -7.32 15.87 -4.43
CA LEU A 220 -6.11 15.79 -3.60
C LEU A 220 -5.46 14.40 -3.66
N ALA A 221 -6.27 13.33 -3.63
CA ALA A 221 -5.76 11.97 -3.76
C ALA A 221 -5.04 11.76 -5.10
N GLY A 222 -5.61 12.27 -6.21
CA GLY A 222 -4.99 12.22 -7.53
C GLY A 222 -3.62 12.92 -7.57
N LEU A 223 -3.53 14.12 -6.97
CA LEU A 223 -2.26 14.86 -6.86
C LEU A 223 -1.23 14.09 -6.03
N GLY A 224 -1.61 13.58 -4.87
CA GLY A 224 -0.70 12.83 -3.99
C GLY A 224 -0.24 11.51 -4.62
N ILE A 225 -1.15 10.76 -5.24
CA ILE A 225 -0.83 9.49 -5.89
C ILE A 225 0.16 9.71 -7.05
N LYS A 226 -0.02 10.75 -7.86
CA LYS A 226 0.95 11.09 -8.92
C LYS A 226 2.37 11.26 -8.36
N GLN A 227 2.53 12.00 -7.26
CA GLN A 227 3.82 12.20 -6.61
C GLN A 227 4.37 10.86 -6.04
N LEU A 228 3.52 10.01 -5.48
CA LEU A 228 3.93 8.68 -4.99
C LEU A 228 4.42 7.77 -6.11
N LEU A 229 3.76 7.78 -7.28
CA LEU A 229 4.18 7.01 -8.46
C LEU A 229 5.55 7.48 -8.98
N GLU A 230 5.80 8.79 -9.00
CA GLU A 230 7.10 9.36 -9.35
C GLU A 230 8.19 8.89 -8.36
N LYS A 231 7.92 8.91 -7.05
CA LYS A 231 8.83 8.42 -6.02
C LYS A 231 9.12 6.91 -6.10
N GLN A 232 8.13 6.11 -6.47
CA GLN A 232 8.33 4.68 -6.74
C GLN A 232 9.30 4.47 -7.91
N GLN A 233 9.12 5.22 -9.01
CA GLN A 233 10.00 5.15 -10.19
C GLN A 233 11.44 5.55 -9.85
N GLU A 234 11.63 6.67 -9.13
CA GLU A 234 12.95 7.12 -8.67
C GLU A 234 13.65 6.03 -7.84
N ALA A 235 12.93 5.41 -6.90
CA ALA A 235 13.47 4.37 -6.03
C ALA A 235 13.85 3.09 -6.80
N LEU A 236 13.01 2.66 -7.75
CA LEU A 236 13.27 1.49 -8.59
C LEU A 236 14.45 1.74 -9.53
N ALA A 237 14.54 2.91 -10.17
CA ALA A 237 15.62 3.27 -11.07
C ALA A 237 16.98 3.37 -10.35
N SER A 238 16.99 3.83 -9.09
CA SER A 238 18.22 3.94 -8.30
C SER A 238 18.73 2.60 -7.77
N TYR A 239 17.90 1.56 -7.74
CA TYR A 239 18.23 0.23 -7.23
C TYR A 239 18.65 -0.76 -8.33
N SER A 240 18.38 -0.49 -9.59
CA SER A 240 18.57 -1.38 -10.77
C SER A 240 20.04 -1.64 -11.12
#